data_3da13834b1e9913f8574b02dd315ac70
#
_entry.id   3da13834b1e9913f8574b02dd315ac70
#
_cell.length_a   1.000
_cell.length_b   1.000
_cell.length_c   1.000
_cell.angle_alpha   90.00
_cell.angle_beta   90.00
_cell.angle_gamma   90.00
#
_symmetry.space_group_name_H-M   'P 1'
#
loop_
_entity.id
_entity.type
_entity.pdbx_description
1 polymer ?
#
loop_
_entity_poly.entity_id
_entity_poly.type
_entity_poly.pdbx_seq_one_letter_code
_entity_poly.pdbx_strand_id
1 'polypeptide(L)'
;MASRYWVASFPVQNSASSLWSRLQESISKHSFDTSLYRFNIPNLRVGTLDSLLALSDDLYKSNTFVEGVSHKIRRQIEELERVSGVVSSSLTVDGVPVDSYLTRFVWDEAKYPTMSPLKEIVDAIHVQVSRIEDDLKVRVAEYNNVRSQLNAINRKQGGSLAVRDLSNLVKPQDIVASEHLETLLAIVPKYSERDWLSSYETLTTYVVPRSSKKLYEDNEYALHTVTLFRRDADNFRNKARERGFQIREFEHNPETQDNRKQELEKLMQDQETLRSSLLQWCYASYGEVFSSWMHFCAVRLFAESILRYGLPPSFLSVVLSPSVKSEKKVRSILEELCDSRNSTFWKYEEEGGMAGLGGDADAHPYACFTINLV
;
A
#
# COMPACT_ATOMS: atom_id res chain seq x y z
N MET A 1 13.63 4.30 15.49
CA MET A 1 13.31 5.61 14.89
C MET A 1 12.07 6.13 15.55
N ALA A 2 11.97 7.44 15.80
CA ALA A 2 10.74 8.02 16.28
C ALA A 2 9.71 7.94 15.15
N SER A 3 8.53 7.44 15.45
CA SER A 3 7.44 7.30 14.46
C SER A 3 6.45 8.47 14.50
N ARG A 4 6.56 9.33 15.51
CA ARG A 4 5.65 10.42 15.78
C ARG A 4 6.42 11.71 16.08
N TYR A 5 6.06 12.78 15.39
CA TYR A 5 6.64 14.10 15.55
C TYR A 5 5.55 15.13 15.81
N TRP A 6 5.90 16.14 16.60
CA TRP A 6 5.08 17.34 16.77
C TRP A 6 5.73 18.50 16.05
N VAL A 7 4.97 19.21 15.27
CA VAL A 7 5.37 20.48 14.66
C VAL A 7 4.61 21.57 15.38
N ALA A 8 5.30 22.48 16.04
CA ALA A 8 4.71 23.49 16.89
C ALA A 8 5.29 24.87 16.66
N SER A 9 4.51 25.92 16.97
CA SER A 9 4.97 27.31 16.93
C SER A 9 4.66 28.02 18.24
N PHE A 10 5.52 28.97 18.60
CA PHE A 10 5.44 29.75 19.83
C PHE A 10 5.61 31.23 19.54
N PRO A 11 4.85 32.14 20.21
CA PRO A 11 5.00 33.56 20.03
C PRO A 11 6.36 34.04 20.54
N VAL A 12 7.02 34.88 19.74
CA VAL A 12 8.29 35.50 20.12
C VAL A 12 8.01 36.86 20.74
N GLN A 13 8.41 37.05 22.00
CA GLN A 13 8.26 38.31 22.72
C GLN A 13 9.49 39.21 22.58
N ASN A 14 10.69 38.66 22.80
CA ASN A 14 11.94 39.41 22.76
C ASN A 14 12.80 39.04 21.54
N SER A 15 13.27 37.80 21.49
CA SER A 15 14.00 37.28 20.33
C SER A 15 13.75 35.80 20.15
N ALA A 16 13.73 35.34 18.90
CA ALA A 16 13.59 33.93 18.56
C ALA A 16 14.75 33.09 19.13
N SER A 17 15.95 33.68 19.18
CA SER A 17 17.15 33.00 19.72
C SER A 17 17.06 32.78 21.23
N SER A 18 16.54 33.76 21.95
CA SER A 18 16.34 33.64 23.42
C SER A 18 15.26 32.59 23.74
N LEU A 19 14.14 32.59 23.01
CA LEU A 19 13.09 31.61 23.17
C LEU A 19 13.59 30.20 22.83
N TRP A 20 14.36 30.07 21.77
CA TRP A 20 14.99 28.79 21.39
C TRP A 20 15.90 28.25 22.50
N SER A 21 16.79 29.10 23.06
CA SER A 21 17.70 28.68 24.10
C SER A 21 16.95 28.24 25.38
N ARG A 22 15.90 28.97 25.77
CA ARG A 22 15.04 28.61 26.90
C ARG A 22 14.32 27.28 26.67
N LEU A 23 13.78 27.06 25.48
CA LEU A 23 13.10 25.82 25.12
C LEU A 23 14.09 24.65 25.17
N GLN A 24 15.25 24.81 24.55
CA GLN A 24 16.30 23.80 24.51
C GLN A 24 16.79 23.44 25.93
N GLU A 25 16.98 24.43 26.79
CA GLU A 25 17.39 24.22 28.20
C GLU A 25 16.31 23.48 28.98
N SER A 26 15.04 23.89 28.86
CA SER A 26 13.91 23.27 29.57
C SER A 26 13.70 21.81 29.13
N ILE A 27 13.76 21.53 27.83
CA ILE A 27 13.67 20.15 27.31
C ILE A 27 14.85 19.31 27.79
N SER A 28 16.07 19.82 27.71
CA SER A 28 17.27 19.09 28.14
C SER A 28 17.27 18.76 29.63
N LYS A 29 16.74 19.66 30.46
CA LYS A 29 16.65 19.45 31.91
C LYS A 29 15.59 18.43 32.33
N HIS A 30 14.50 18.35 31.59
CA HIS A 30 13.30 17.64 32.05
C HIS A 30 12.90 16.44 31.19
N SER A 31 13.44 16.31 29.97
CA SER A 31 13.08 15.26 29.02
C SER A 31 14.26 14.92 28.09
N PHE A 32 15.22 14.12 28.57
CA PHE A 32 16.41 13.73 27.80
C PHE A 32 16.11 12.93 26.53
N ASP A 33 14.96 12.31 26.45
CA ASP A 33 14.51 11.45 25.36
C ASP A 33 13.73 12.21 24.27
N THR A 34 13.55 13.53 24.42
CA THR A 34 12.87 14.39 23.47
C THR A 34 13.88 15.11 22.59
N SER A 35 13.88 14.78 21.30
CA SER A 35 14.65 15.50 20.30
C SER A 35 13.94 16.79 19.88
N LEU A 36 14.70 17.86 19.70
CA LEU A 36 14.20 19.19 19.35
C LEU A 36 14.97 19.73 18.15
N TYR A 37 14.25 20.23 17.14
CA TYR A 37 14.81 20.79 15.93
C TYR A 37 14.05 22.07 15.55
N ARG A 38 14.74 22.98 14.84
CA ARG A 38 14.07 24.13 14.23
C ARG A 38 13.32 23.71 12.98
N PHE A 39 12.12 24.23 12.82
CA PHE A 39 11.32 24.09 11.60
C PHE A 39 11.26 25.43 10.89
N ASN A 40 12.19 25.65 9.96
CA ASN A 40 12.37 26.96 9.34
C ASN A 40 11.29 27.25 8.30
N ILE A 41 10.32 28.07 8.66
CA ILE A 41 9.28 28.56 7.76
C ILE A 41 9.72 29.95 7.26
N PRO A 42 9.78 30.19 5.94
CA PRO A 42 10.09 31.51 5.42
C PRO A 42 8.96 32.50 5.67
N ASN A 43 9.22 33.77 5.46
CA ASN A 43 8.18 34.81 5.46
C ASN A 43 7.28 34.63 4.25
N LEU A 44 6.12 34.05 4.46
CA LEU A 44 5.11 33.85 3.43
C LEU A 44 4.21 35.09 3.30
N ARG A 45 3.54 35.24 2.18
CA ARG A 45 2.60 36.33 1.96
C ARG A 45 1.31 36.12 2.75
N VAL A 46 1.06 36.96 3.73
CA VAL A 46 -0.11 36.79 4.64
C VAL A 46 -1.43 37.06 3.93
N GLY A 47 -1.52 38.04 3.05
CA GLY A 47 -2.79 38.46 2.46
C GLY A 47 -3.68 39.25 3.45
N THR A 48 -4.99 39.10 3.33
CA THR A 48 -5.97 39.66 4.26
C THR A 48 -6.34 38.69 5.35
N LEU A 49 -6.77 39.16 6.50
CA LEU A 49 -7.24 38.33 7.61
C LEU A 49 -8.42 37.44 7.19
N ASP A 50 -9.36 37.99 6.43
CA ASP A 50 -10.52 37.24 5.93
C ASP A 50 -10.11 36.09 4.99
N SER A 51 -9.11 36.34 4.10
CA SER A 51 -8.59 35.28 3.26
C SER A 51 -7.87 34.18 4.04
N LEU A 52 -7.22 34.54 5.14
CA LEU A 52 -6.53 33.61 6.03
C LEU A 52 -7.50 32.74 6.83
N LEU A 53 -8.59 33.33 7.33
CA LEU A 53 -9.66 32.62 8.00
C LEU A 53 -10.37 31.64 7.08
N ALA A 54 -10.74 32.08 5.87
CA ALA A 54 -11.33 31.20 4.87
C ALA A 54 -10.40 30.03 4.48
N LEU A 55 -9.09 30.30 4.38
CA LEU A 55 -8.10 29.25 4.10
C LEU A 55 -7.99 28.26 5.27
N SER A 56 -8.04 28.73 6.52
CA SER A 56 -7.92 27.88 7.72
C SER A 56 -8.98 26.78 7.76
N ASP A 57 -10.21 27.07 7.34
CA ASP A 57 -11.29 26.08 7.29
C ASP A 57 -11.02 24.95 6.28
N ASP A 58 -10.37 25.30 5.18
CA ASP A 58 -10.02 24.32 4.12
C ASP A 58 -8.75 23.53 4.45
N LEU A 59 -7.84 24.10 5.26
CA LEU A 59 -6.53 23.47 5.53
C LEU A 59 -6.66 22.12 6.23
N TYR A 60 -7.64 21.94 7.11
CA TYR A 60 -7.83 20.67 7.79
C TYR A 60 -8.20 19.54 6.82
N LYS A 61 -9.15 19.79 5.92
CA LYS A 61 -9.58 18.82 4.91
C LYS A 61 -8.46 18.49 3.94
N SER A 62 -7.74 19.51 3.51
CA SER A 62 -6.60 19.37 2.60
C SER A 62 -5.46 18.59 3.25
N ASN A 63 -5.17 18.81 4.55
CA ASN A 63 -4.18 18.01 5.28
C ASN A 63 -4.55 16.54 5.33
N THR A 64 -5.79 16.24 5.70
CA THR A 64 -6.28 14.85 5.75
C THR A 64 -6.16 14.15 4.39
N PHE A 65 -6.42 14.87 3.31
CA PHE A 65 -6.24 14.35 1.95
C PHE A 65 -4.78 14.04 1.63
N VAL A 66 -3.88 15.00 1.82
CA VAL A 66 -2.44 14.85 1.49
C VAL A 66 -1.80 13.76 2.34
N GLU A 67 -2.07 13.73 3.63
CA GLU A 67 -1.64 12.68 4.55
C GLU A 67 -2.18 11.32 4.12
N GLY A 68 -3.45 11.25 3.76
CA GLY A 68 -4.09 10.01 3.29
C GLY A 68 -3.43 9.43 2.04
N VAL A 69 -3.03 10.27 1.08
CA VAL A 69 -2.30 9.83 -0.12
C VAL A 69 -0.90 9.33 0.24
N SER A 70 -0.18 10.02 1.12
CA SER A 70 1.11 9.56 1.64
C SER A 70 1.02 8.16 2.24
N HIS A 71 0.02 7.91 3.08
CA HIS A 71 -0.23 6.59 3.68
C HIS A 71 -0.64 5.52 2.66
N LYS A 72 -1.40 5.88 1.62
CA LYS A 72 -1.76 4.93 0.54
C LYS A 72 -0.52 4.45 -0.21
N ILE A 73 0.36 5.37 -0.60
CA ILE A 73 1.60 5.03 -1.31
C ILE A 73 2.48 4.14 -0.42
N ARG A 74 2.61 4.49 0.84
CA ARG A 74 3.39 3.69 1.79
C ARG A 74 2.88 2.26 1.93
N ARG A 75 1.56 2.07 2.11
CA ARG A 75 0.96 0.74 2.18
C ARG A 75 1.21 -0.06 0.91
N GLN A 76 1.17 0.60 -0.25
CA GLN A 76 1.48 -0.04 -1.52
C GLN A 76 2.94 -0.50 -1.60
N ILE A 77 3.88 0.32 -1.10
CA ILE A 77 5.30 -0.06 -1.00
C ILE A 77 5.46 -1.29 -0.10
N GLU A 78 4.88 -1.26 1.10
CA GLU A 78 4.94 -2.38 2.05
C GLU A 78 4.36 -3.69 1.48
N GLU A 79 3.27 -3.60 0.73
CA GLU A 79 2.68 -4.77 0.05
C GLU A 79 3.61 -5.34 -1.03
N LEU A 80 4.18 -4.48 -1.87
CA LEU A 80 5.09 -4.89 -2.95
C LEU A 80 6.40 -5.46 -2.41
N GLU A 81 6.97 -4.87 -1.36
CA GLU A 81 8.16 -5.37 -0.68
C GLU A 81 7.92 -6.74 -0.04
N ARG A 82 6.79 -6.92 0.61
CA ARG A 82 6.41 -8.21 1.23
C ARG A 82 6.32 -9.33 0.20
N VAL A 83 5.76 -9.06 -0.96
CA VAL A 83 5.66 -10.05 -2.06
C VAL A 83 7.04 -10.43 -2.58
N SER A 84 7.98 -9.49 -2.63
CA SER A 84 9.35 -9.76 -3.12
C SER A 84 10.30 -10.35 -2.08
N GLY A 85 9.92 -10.38 -0.80
CA GLY A 85 10.80 -10.80 0.29
C GLY A 85 12.00 -9.86 0.53
N VAL A 86 11.95 -8.66 -0.05
CA VAL A 86 12.97 -7.62 0.16
C VAL A 86 12.74 -6.98 1.52
N VAL A 87 13.81 -6.82 2.29
CA VAL A 87 13.76 -6.06 3.55
C VAL A 87 13.47 -4.60 3.21
N SER A 88 12.47 -4.04 3.90
CA SER A 88 12.05 -2.65 3.76
C SER A 88 13.24 -1.68 3.74
N SER A 89 13.42 -0.98 2.64
CA SER A 89 14.33 0.15 2.57
C SER A 89 13.70 1.36 3.26
N SER A 90 14.53 2.20 3.90
CA SER A 90 14.02 3.43 4.49
C SER A 90 13.44 4.35 3.41
N LEU A 91 12.26 4.89 3.66
CA LEU A 91 11.61 5.86 2.76
C LEU A 91 12.41 7.17 2.74
N THR A 92 12.58 7.73 1.55
CA THR A 92 13.43 8.91 1.35
C THR A 92 12.72 9.99 0.52
N VAL A 93 13.18 11.22 0.70
CA VAL A 93 12.90 12.36 -0.18
C VAL A 93 14.21 12.73 -0.85
N ASP A 94 14.32 12.55 -2.15
CA ASP A 94 15.54 12.80 -2.93
C ASP A 94 16.80 12.14 -2.31
N GLY A 95 16.66 10.92 -1.81
CA GLY A 95 17.73 10.17 -1.17
C GLY A 95 17.96 10.48 0.31
N VAL A 96 17.28 11.47 0.89
CA VAL A 96 17.35 11.81 2.31
C VAL A 96 16.25 11.06 3.06
N PRO A 97 16.54 10.32 4.14
CA PRO A 97 15.52 9.68 4.96
C PRO A 97 14.45 10.67 5.44
N VAL A 98 13.18 10.25 5.47
CA VAL A 98 12.04 11.16 5.75
C VAL A 98 12.12 11.82 7.13
N ASP A 99 12.64 11.16 8.14
CA ASP A 99 12.88 11.73 9.45
C ASP A 99 13.94 12.84 9.41
N SER A 100 15.03 12.62 8.67
CA SER A 100 16.07 13.62 8.45
C SER A 100 15.57 14.80 7.60
N TYR A 101 14.73 14.53 6.62
CA TYR A 101 14.09 15.58 5.82
C TYR A 101 13.20 16.47 6.69
N LEU A 102 12.37 15.89 7.56
CA LEU A 102 11.50 16.62 8.47
C LEU A 102 12.30 17.46 9.49
N THR A 103 13.32 16.86 10.11
CA THR A 103 14.12 17.53 11.15
C THR A 103 15.09 18.60 10.61
N ARG A 104 15.35 18.56 9.32
CA ARG A 104 16.20 19.54 8.60
C ARG A 104 15.44 20.23 7.46
N PHE A 105 14.13 20.38 7.65
CA PHE A 105 13.27 20.95 6.62
C PHE A 105 13.79 22.29 6.10
N VAL A 106 13.84 22.39 4.78
CA VAL A 106 14.15 23.62 4.03
C VAL A 106 13.03 23.85 3.03
N TRP A 107 12.51 25.08 3.02
CA TRP A 107 11.49 25.48 2.07
C TRP A 107 12.03 25.50 0.64
N ASP A 108 11.30 24.93 -0.29
CA ASP A 108 11.64 24.92 -1.71
C ASP A 108 11.01 26.14 -2.41
N GLU A 109 11.78 27.22 -2.52
CA GLU A 109 11.37 28.47 -3.15
C GLU A 109 11.13 28.32 -4.67
N ALA A 110 11.82 27.40 -5.32
CA ALA A 110 11.64 27.15 -6.75
C ALA A 110 10.29 26.50 -7.05
N LYS A 111 9.85 25.62 -6.16
CA LYS A 111 8.58 24.91 -6.31
C LYS A 111 7.41 25.71 -5.77
N TYR A 112 7.60 26.41 -4.67
CA TYR A 112 6.57 27.19 -3.98
C TYR A 112 7.09 28.60 -3.66
N PRO A 113 6.95 29.57 -4.58
CA PRO A 113 7.43 30.93 -4.36
C PRO A 113 6.76 31.57 -3.13
N THR A 114 7.56 32.12 -2.22
CA THR A 114 7.09 32.73 -0.95
C THR A 114 6.17 33.91 -1.15
N MET A 115 6.30 34.61 -2.28
CA MET A 115 5.46 35.77 -2.64
C MET A 115 4.10 35.40 -3.24
N SER A 116 3.88 34.12 -3.56
CA SER A 116 2.58 33.63 -4.02
C SER A 116 1.55 33.66 -2.89
N PRO A 117 0.26 33.91 -3.19
CA PRO A 117 -0.80 33.78 -2.22
C PRO A 117 -0.81 32.38 -1.61
N LEU A 118 -1.06 32.26 -0.30
CA LEU A 118 -1.08 30.97 0.40
C LEU A 118 -2.06 29.97 -0.23
N LYS A 119 -3.21 30.47 -0.68
CA LYS A 119 -4.20 29.63 -1.35
C LYS A 119 -3.65 29.00 -2.64
N GLU A 120 -2.90 29.75 -3.42
CA GLU A 120 -2.28 29.22 -4.65
C GLU A 120 -1.26 28.13 -4.35
N ILE A 121 -0.48 28.27 -3.27
CA ILE A 121 0.48 27.24 -2.82
C ILE A 121 -0.29 25.98 -2.39
N VAL A 122 -1.35 26.12 -1.60
CA VAL A 122 -2.18 25.00 -1.16
C VAL A 122 -2.85 24.31 -2.34
N ASP A 123 -3.42 25.07 -3.27
CA ASP A 123 -4.06 24.53 -4.47
C ASP A 123 -3.05 23.79 -5.36
N ALA A 124 -1.83 24.32 -5.53
CA ALA A 124 -0.76 23.66 -6.27
C ALA A 124 -0.36 22.31 -5.64
N ILE A 125 -0.22 22.27 -4.33
CA ILE A 125 0.04 21.03 -3.59
C ILE A 125 -1.11 20.03 -3.79
N HIS A 126 -2.35 20.48 -3.66
CA HIS A 126 -3.53 19.63 -3.82
C HIS A 126 -3.62 19.01 -5.23
N VAL A 127 -3.42 19.83 -6.26
CA VAL A 127 -3.42 19.37 -7.67
C VAL A 127 -2.33 18.33 -7.92
N GLN A 128 -1.12 18.60 -7.43
CA GLN A 128 0.00 17.67 -7.58
C GLN A 128 -0.27 16.34 -6.89
N VAL A 129 -0.72 16.36 -5.65
CA VAL A 129 -1.00 15.15 -4.87
C VAL A 129 -2.18 14.37 -5.46
N SER A 130 -3.23 15.05 -5.95
CA SER A 130 -4.35 14.41 -6.66
C SER A 130 -3.88 13.68 -7.91
N ARG A 131 -3.01 14.30 -8.69
CA ARG A 131 -2.44 13.68 -9.89
C ARG A 131 -1.65 12.42 -9.56
N ILE A 132 -0.83 12.47 -8.51
CA ILE A 132 -0.07 11.29 -8.06
C ILE A 132 -1.03 10.19 -7.58
N GLU A 133 -2.10 10.53 -6.87
CA GLU A 133 -3.11 9.55 -6.43
C GLU A 133 -3.79 8.85 -7.61
N ASP A 134 -4.14 9.60 -8.65
CA ASP A 134 -4.78 9.04 -9.85
C ASP A 134 -3.81 8.16 -10.65
N ASP A 135 -2.55 8.58 -10.81
CA ASP A 135 -1.51 7.77 -11.41
C ASP A 135 -1.26 6.46 -10.63
N LEU A 136 -1.30 6.52 -9.29
CA LEU A 136 -1.20 5.33 -8.44
C LEU A 136 -2.34 4.34 -8.73
N LYS A 137 -3.57 4.82 -8.81
CA LYS A 137 -4.75 3.96 -9.09
C LYS A 137 -4.60 3.22 -10.41
N VAL A 138 -4.16 3.92 -11.46
CA VAL A 138 -3.95 3.33 -12.79
C VAL A 138 -2.87 2.26 -12.75
N ARG A 139 -1.70 2.55 -12.19
CA ARG A 139 -0.56 1.63 -12.12
C ARG A 139 -0.86 0.39 -11.28
N VAL A 140 -1.55 0.57 -10.15
CA VAL A 140 -1.99 -0.54 -9.29
C VAL A 140 -3.02 -1.42 -10.01
N ALA A 141 -3.93 -0.82 -10.78
CA ALA A 141 -4.91 -1.56 -11.56
C ALA A 141 -4.24 -2.43 -12.65
N GLU A 142 -3.24 -1.89 -13.35
CA GLU A 142 -2.47 -2.65 -14.36
C GLU A 142 -1.75 -3.85 -13.71
N TYR A 143 -1.05 -3.65 -12.62
CA TYR A 143 -0.37 -4.72 -11.89
C TYR A 143 -1.35 -5.80 -11.40
N ASN A 144 -2.47 -5.39 -10.80
CA ASN A 144 -3.48 -6.32 -10.29
C ASN A 144 -4.18 -7.09 -11.41
N ASN A 145 -4.33 -6.51 -12.60
CA ASN A 145 -4.89 -7.21 -13.75
C ASN A 145 -4.02 -8.40 -14.16
N VAL A 146 -2.72 -8.20 -14.33
CA VAL A 146 -1.77 -9.28 -14.67
C VAL A 146 -1.72 -10.33 -13.55
N ARG A 147 -1.68 -9.90 -12.29
CA ARG A 147 -1.71 -10.79 -11.12
C ARG A 147 -2.97 -11.65 -11.10
N SER A 148 -4.14 -11.08 -11.43
CA SER A 148 -5.40 -11.80 -11.50
C SER A 148 -5.41 -12.85 -12.60
N GLN A 149 -4.85 -12.52 -13.77
CA GLN A 149 -4.71 -13.47 -14.88
C GLN A 149 -3.82 -14.65 -14.50
N LEU A 150 -2.67 -14.39 -13.88
CA LEU A 150 -1.79 -15.45 -13.37
C LEU A 150 -2.45 -16.33 -12.31
N ASN A 151 -3.17 -15.71 -11.37
CA ASN A 151 -3.92 -16.45 -10.35
C ASN A 151 -5.01 -17.33 -10.95
N ALA A 152 -5.69 -16.86 -12.00
CA ALA A 152 -6.69 -17.65 -12.72
C ALA A 152 -6.06 -18.87 -13.42
N ILE A 153 -4.90 -18.70 -14.06
CA ILE A 153 -4.15 -19.80 -14.68
C ILE A 153 -3.69 -20.80 -13.60
N ASN A 154 -3.11 -20.33 -12.52
CA ASN A 154 -2.63 -21.17 -11.43
C ASN A 154 -3.78 -21.97 -10.77
N ARG A 155 -4.96 -21.38 -10.61
CA ARG A 155 -6.15 -22.10 -10.11
C ARG A 155 -6.60 -23.21 -11.05
N LYS A 156 -6.55 -22.95 -12.37
CA LYS A 156 -6.87 -23.98 -13.38
C LYS A 156 -5.85 -25.13 -13.35
N GLN A 157 -4.58 -24.82 -13.10
CA GLN A 157 -3.52 -25.84 -13.02
C GLN A 157 -3.48 -26.59 -11.67
N GLY A 158 -3.83 -25.93 -10.56
CA GLY A 158 -3.78 -26.47 -9.20
C GLY A 158 -5.11 -26.98 -8.65
N GLY A 159 -6.20 -26.92 -9.43
CA GLY A 159 -7.52 -27.38 -9.02
C GLY A 159 -7.64 -28.90 -8.91
N SER A 160 -8.81 -29.40 -8.45
CA SER A 160 -9.14 -30.82 -8.44
C SER A 160 -9.00 -31.43 -9.83
N LEU A 161 -8.52 -32.66 -9.91
CA LEU A 161 -8.41 -33.43 -11.17
C LEU A 161 -9.71 -33.49 -11.97
N ALA A 162 -10.86 -33.33 -11.32
CA ALA A 162 -12.15 -33.29 -11.99
C ALA A 162 -12.30 -32.10 -12.96
N VAL A 163 -11.62 -30.98 -12.68
CA VAL A 163 -11.78 -29.72 -13.45
C VAL A 163 -10.47 -29.10 -13.91
N ARG A 164 -9.32 -29.50 -13.35
CA ARG A 164 -8.02 -28.90 -13.67
C ARG A 164 -7.58 -29.18 -15.10
N ASP A 165 -6.68 -28.37 -15.63
CA ASP A 165 -6.00 -28.62 -16.90
C ASP A 165 -5.04 -29.81 -16.75
N LEU A 166 -5.20 -30.81 -17.60
CA LEU A 166 -4.41 -32.04 -17.61
C LEU A 166 -3.14 -31.96 -18.47
N SER A 167 -2.96 -30.86 -19.20
CA SER A 167 -1.88 -30.70 -20.19
C SER A 167 -0.47 -30.89 -19.60
N ASN A 168 -0.29 -30.50 -18.34
CA ASN A 168 0.99 -30.62 -17.63
C ASN A 168 1.21 -32.01 -17.00
N LEU A 169 0.18 -32.83 -16.91
CA LEU A 169 0.20 -34.14 -16.25
C LEU A 169 0.34 -35.30 -17.23
N VAL A 170 -0.05 -35.08 -18.47
CA VAL A 170 -0.09 -36.11 -19.53
C VAL A 170 1.04 -35.86 -20.51
N LYS A 171 1.90 -36.86 -20.68
CA LYS A 171 2.99 -36.83 -21.67
C LYS A 171 2.54 -37.43 -22.99
N PRO A 172 3.16 -37.06 -24.15
CA PRO A 172 2.86 -37.63 -25.45
C PRO A 172 2.91 -39.16 -25.48
N GLN A 173 3.83 -39.74 -24.73
CA GLN A 173 4.05 -41.19 -24.65
C GLN A 173 2.95 -41.94 -23.86
N ASP A 174 2.13 -41.23 -23.10
CA ASP A 174 1.05 -41.81 -22.33
C ASP A 174 -0.25 -41.94 -23.15
N ILE A 175 -0.31 -41.31 -24.32
CA ILE A 175 -1.46 -41.26 -25.19
C ILE A 175 -1.17 -42.03 -26.47
N VAL A 176 -2.00 -43.02 -26.78
CA VAL A 176 -2.02 -43.72 -28.02
C VAL A 176 -3.20 -43.18 -28.85
N ALA A 177 -2.91 -42.61 -30.00
CA ALA A 177 -3.93 -42.18 -30.97
C ALA A 177 -3.59 -42.75 -32.33
N SER A 178 -4.37 -43.72 -32.79
CA SER A 178 -4.23 -44.34 -34.10
C SER A 178 -5.60 -44.39 -34.79
N GLU A 179 -5.62 -44.97 -35.99
CA GLU A 179 -6.90 -45.14 -36.69
C GLU A 179 -7.91 -45.98 -35.90
N HIS A 180 -7.44 -46.96 -35.14
CA HIS A 180 -8.28 -47.92 -34.46
C HIS A 180 -8.25 -47.80 -32.91
N LEU A 181 -7.19 -47.28 -32.34
CA LEU A 181 -6.98 -47.20 -30.88
C LEU A 181 -6.98 -45.77 -30.41
N GLU A 182 -7.56 -45.57 -29.23
CA GLU A 182 -7.61 -44.30 -28.54
C GLU A 182 -7.34 -44.50 -27.05
N THR A 183 -6.58 -43.59 -26.46
CA THR A 183 -6.36 -43.54 -25.01
C THR A 183 -7.29 -42.48 -24.42
N LEU A 184 -8.10 -42.87 -23.44
CA LEU A 184 -8.93 -41.99 -22.65
C LEU A 184 -8.29 -41.74 -21.29
N LEU A 185 -8.63 -40.59 -20.70
CA LEU A 185 -8.23 -40.21 -19.36
C LEU A 185 -9.40 -40.39 -18.39
N ALA A 186 -9.19 -41.20 -17.35
CA ALA A 186 -10.17 -41.47 -16.34
C ALA A 186 -9.80 -40.75 -15.03
N ILE A 187 -10.73 -39.97 -14.51
CA ILE A 187 -10.66 -39.39 -13.16
C ILE A 187 -11.40 -40.34 -12.24
N VAL A 188 -10.66 -40.99 -11.38
CA VAL A 188 -11.18 -42.05 -10.48
C VAL A 188 -11.09 -41.54 -9.04
N PRO A 189 -12.19 -41.56 -8.26
CA PRO A 189 -12.13 -41.28 -6.84
C PRO A 189 -11.16 -42.25 -6.14
N LYS A 190 -10.32 -41.75 -5.24
CA LYS A 190 -9.33 -42.61 -4.53
C LYS A 190 -9.96 -43.81 -3.80
N TYR A 191 -11.14 -43.64 -3.21
CA TYR A 191 -11.86 -44.71 -2.53
C TYR A 191 -12.36 -45.78 -3.50
N SER A 192 -12.49 -45.48 -4.80
CA SER A 192 -12.94 -46.40 -5.85
C SER A 192 -11.80 -46.89 -6.76
N GLU A 193 -10.56 -46.57 -6.44
CA GLU A 193 -9.40 -46.94 -7.30
C GLU A 193 -9.26 -48.44 -7.51
N ARG A 194 -9.54 -49.23 -6.44
CA ARG A 194 -9.54 -50.69 -6.52
C ARG A 194 -10.64 -51.21 -7.46
N ASP A 195 -11.82 -50.62 -7.40
CA ASP A 195 -12.94 -50.97 -8.26
C ASP A 195 -12.62 -50.64 -9.72
N TRP A 196 -11.95 -49.51 -9.97
CA TRP A 196 -11.46 -49.17 -11.29
C TRP A 196 -10.48 -50.21 -11.82
N LEU A 197 -9.44 -50.55 -11.10
CA LEU A 197 -8.40 -51.46 -11.52
C LEU A 197 -8.93 -52.89 -11.77
N SER A 198 -9.96 -53.28 -11.04
CA SER A 198 -10.59 -54.59 -11.22
C SER A 198 -11.63 -54.67 -12.32
N SER A 199 -12.20 -53.53 -12.73
CA SER A 199 -13.36 -53.50 -13.60
C SER A 199 -13.16 -52.81 -14.97
N TYR A 200 -12.15 -51.99 -15.16
CA TYR A 200 -12.00 -51.19 -16.37
C TYR A 200 -11.86 -52.05 -17.64
N GLU A 201 -11.23 -53.21 -17.57
CA GLU A 201 -11.10 -54.13 -18.69
C GLU A 201 -12.40 -54.78 -19.13
N THR A 202 -13.37 -54.89 -18.22
CA THR A 202 -14.64 -55.54 -18.42
C THR A 202 -15.80 -54.58 -18.61
N LEU A 203 -15.57 -53.29 -18.53
CA LEU A 203 -16.62 -52.27 -18.78
C LEU A 203 -17.19 -52.40 -20.19
N THR A 204 -16.32 -52.63 -21.17
CA THR A 204 -16.71 -52.91 -22.55
C THR A 204 -15.83 -54.02 -23.13
N THR A 205 -16.22 -54.54 -24.28
CA THR A 205 -15.58 -55.71 -24.89
C THR A 205 -14.21 -55.39 -25.50
N TYR A 206 -13.97 -54.13 -25.88
CA TYR A 206 -12.81 -53.76 -26.70
C TYR A 206 -11.81 -52.87 -25.96
N VAL A 207 -11.58 -53.16 -24.71
CA VAL A 207 -10.54 -52.51 -23.88
C VAL A 207 -9.23 -53.29 -24.02
N VAL A 208 -8.12 -52.57 -24.21
CA VAL A 208 -6.80 -53.22 -24.22
C VAL A 208 -6.42 -53.62 -22.80
N PRO A 209 -6.15 -54.93 -22.59
CA PRO A 209 -5.79 -55.41 -21.25
C PRO A 209 -4.51 -54.74 -20.72
N ARG A 210 -4.47 -54.44 -19.42
CA ARG A 210 -3.36 -53.82 -18.72
C ARG A 210 -2.95 -52.45 -19.26
N SER A 211 -3.88 -51.76 -19.96
CA SER A 211 -3.62 -50.42 -20.52
C SER A 211 -3.80 -49.27 -19.50
N SER A 212 -4.40 -49.54 -18.35
CA SER A 212 -4.57 -48.52 -17.34
C SER A 212 -3.26 -48.25 -16.59
N LYS A 213 -2.82 -47.01 -16.62
CA LYS A 213 -1.64 -46.51 -15.93
C LYS A 213 -2.04 -45.29 -15.10
N LYS A 214 -1.61 -45.22 -13.86
CA LYS A 214 -1.79 -44.07 -12.99
C LYS A 214 -0.75 -43.00 -13.37
N LEU A 215 -1.19 -41.81 -13.76
CA LEU A 215 -0.33 -40.70 -14.14
C LEU A 215 -0.10 -39.73 -12.98
N TYR A 216 -1.15 -39.47 -12.21
CA TYR A 216 -1.13 -38.50 -11.12
C TYR A 216 -2.24 -38.81 -10.09
N GLU A 217 -2.08 -38.29 -8.88
CA GLU A 217 -3.15 -38.29 -7.87
C GLU A 217 -3.17 -36.98 -7.07
N ASP A 218 -4.35 -36.51 -6.73
CA ASP A 218 -4.57 -35.44 -5.78
C ASP A 218 -5.15 -36.00 -4.45
N ASN A 219 -5.73 -35.13 -3.62
CA ASN A 219 -6.30 -35.57 -2.33
C ASN A 219 -7.55 -36.43 -2.50
N GLU A 220 -8.33 -36.26 -3.56
CA GLU A 220 -9.64 -36.88 -3.76
C GLU A 220 -9.66 -37.85 -4.94
N TYR A 221 -8.86 -37.62 -5.98
CA TYR A 221 -8.91 -38.32 -7.25
C TYR A 221 -7.56 -38.83 -7.69
N ALA A 222 -7.58 -39.86 -8.53
CA ALA A 222 -6.42 -40.37 -9.27
C ALA A 222 -6.71 -40.27 -10.77
N LEU A 223 -5.69 -39.89 -11.53
CA LEU A 223 -5.72 -39.82 -13.00
C LEU A 223 -5.17 -41.11 -13.56
N HIS A 224 -6.00 -41.85 -14.28
CA HIS A 224 -5.63 -43.07 -14.97
C HIS A 224 -5.78 -42.95 -16.49
N THR A 225 -4.94 -43.65 -17.23
CA THR A 225 -5.15 -43.88 -18.66
C THR A 225 -5.93 -45.15 -18.88
N VAL A 226 -6.63 -45.27 -19.99
CA VAL A 226 -7.16 -46.52 -20.49
C VAL A 226 -7.14 -46.47 -22.03
N THR A 227 -6.67 -47.53 -22.67
CA THR A 227 -6.61 -47.63 -24.15
C THR A 227 -7.64 -48.63 -24.60
N LEU A 228 -8.41 -48.24 -25.59
CA LEU A 228 -9.48 -49.08 -26.16
C LEU A 228 -9.66 -48.80 -27.65
N PHE A 229 -10.49 -49.61 -28.29
CA PHE A 229 -10.83 -49.35 -29.69
C PHE A 229 -11.73 -48.11 -29.81
N ARG A 230 -11.40 -47.22 -30.72
CA ARG A 230 -12.08 -45.92 -30.90
C ARG A 230 -13.59 -46.08 -31.12
N ARG A 231 -14.01 -47.12 -31.84
CA ARG A 231 -15.44 -47.41 -32.11
C ARG A 231 -16.25 -47.65 -30.82
N ASP A 232 -15.60 -48.02 -29.73
CA ASP A 232 -16.25 -48.37 -28.45
C ASP A 232 -16.09 -47.27 -27.38
N ALA A 233 -15.42 -46.17 -27.72
CA ALA A 233 -15.11 -45.09 -26.78
C ALA A 233 -16.37 -44.49 -26.13
N ASP A 234 -17.41 -44.23 -26.89
CA ASP A 234 -18.66 -43.63 -26.37
C ASP A 234 -19.38 -44.59 -25.42
N ASN A 235 -19.42 -45.86 -25.76
CA ASN A 235 -20.00 -46.88 -24.88
C ASN A 235 -19.20 -47.00 -23.58
N PHE A 236 -17.88 -46.98 -23.66
CA PHE A 236 -17.02 -47.02 -22.48
C PHE A 236 -17.24 -45.78 -21.60
N ARG A 237 -17.34 -44.56 -22.17
CA ARG A 237 -17.63 -43.34 -21.42
C ARG A 237 -18.94 -43.42 -20.65
N ASN A 238 -19.98 -43.95 -21.26
CA ASN A 238 -21.30 -44.10 -20.61
C ASN A 238 -21.22 -45.11 -19.45
N LYS A 239 -20.62 -46.29 -19.65
CA LYS A 239 -20.51 -47.31 -18.62
C LYS A 239 -19.58 -46.88 -17.48
N ALA A 240 -18.51 -46.17 -17.77
CA ALA A 240 -17.65 -45.62 -16.73
C ALA A 240 -18.38 -44.59 -15.87
N ARG A 241 -19.19 -43.74 -16.49
CA ARG A 241 -20.03 -42.75 -15.80
C ARG A 241 -21.04 -43.40 -14.88
N GLU A 242 -21.69 -44.48 -15.31
CA GLU A 242 -22.63 -45.26 -14.48
C GLU A 242 -22.00 -45.79 -13.22
N ARG A 243 -20.69 -46.10 -13.24
CA ARG A 243 -19.90 -46.55 -12.08
C ARG A 243 -19.24 -45.43 -11.28
N GLY A 244 -19.49 -44.16 -11.65
CA GLY A 244 -18.93 -43.00 -10.93
C GLY A 244 -17.52 -42.60 -11.37
N PHE A 245 -17.04 -43.14 -12.48
CA PHE A 245 -15.77 -42.74 -13.09
C PHE A 245 -16.00 -41.65 -14.14
N GLN A 246 -15.27 -40.56 -14.05
CA GLN A 246 -15.36 -39.46 -14.99
C GLN A 246 -14.30 -39.64 -16.09
N ILE A 247 -14.73 -39.76 -17.33
CA ILE A 247 -13.84 -39.75 -18.49
C ILE A 247 -13.72 -38.31 -18.98
N ARG A 248 -12.48 -37.82 -19.07
CA ARG A 248 -12.20 -36.50 -19.63
C ARG A 248 -11.60 -36.62 -21.02
N GLU A 249 -12.08 -35.78 -21.91
CA GLU A 249 -11.49 -35.64 -23.22
C GLU A 249 -10.17 -34.90 -23.09
N PHE A 250 -9.15 -35.40 -23.77
CA PHE A 250 -7.85 -34.80 -23.84
C PHE A 250 -7.29 -34.97 -25.23
N GLU A 251 -7.02 -33.86 -25.87
CA GLU A 251 -6.34 -33.83 -27.14
C GLU A 251 -4.92 -33.28 -26.95
N HIS A 252 -3.95 -34.11 -27.25
CA HIS A 252 -2.56 -33.70 -27.15
C HIS A 252 -2.18 -32.86 -28.39
N ASN A 253 -2.14 -31.53 -28.21
CA ASN A 253 -1.63 -30.61 -29.23
C ASN A 253 -0.35 -29.94 -28.71
N PRO A 254 0.83 -30.31 -29.22
CA PRO A 254 2.11 -29.76 -28.79
C PRO A 254 2.18 -28.23 -28.96
N GLU A 255 1.68 -27.70 -30.09
CA GLU A 255 1.70 -26.28 -30.38
C GLU A 255 0.87 -25.49 -29.37
N THR A 256 -0.29 -26.01 -28.97
CA THR A 256 -1.14 -25.39 -27.99
C THR A 256 -0.48 -25.38 -26.60
N GLN A 257 0.23 -26.45 -26.26
CA GLN A 257 0.96 -26.54 -24.99
C GLN A 257 2.14 -25.56 -24.94
N ASP A 258 2.92 -25.47 -25.99
CA ASP A 258 4.04 -24.54 -26.07
C ASP A 258 3.57 -23.10 -26.06
N ASN A 259 2.49 -22.79 -26.78
CA ASN A 259 1.89 -21.45 -26.76
C ASN A 259 1.39 -21.05 -25.35
N ARG A 260 0.71 -21.96 -24.64
CA ARG A 260 0.27 -21.72 -23.26
C ARG A 260 1.44 -21.52 -22.29
N LYS A 261 2.51 -22.30 -22.47
CA LYS A 261 3.72 -22.15 -21.67
C LYS A 261 4.40 -20.81 -21.90
N GLN A 262 4.52 -20.40 -23.16
CA GLN A 262 5.08 -19.10 -23.53
C GLN A 262 4.22 -17.95 -23.00
N GLU A 263 2.90 -18.06 -23.08
CA GLU A 263 1.97 -17.07 -22.54
C GLU A 263 2.13 -16.94 -21.02
N LEU A 264 2.23 -18.05 -20.30
CA LEU A 264 2.45 -18.06 -18.86
C LEU A 264 3.81 -17.42 -18.50
N GLU A 265 4.88 -17.79 -19.17
CA GLU A 265 6.21 -17.22 -18.96
C GLU A 265 6.21 -15.71 -19.22
N LYS A 266 5.54 -15.26 -20.27
CA LYS A 266 5.36 -13.84 -20.59
C LYS A 266 4.59 -13.10 -19.50
N LEU A 267 3.46 -13.65 -19.03
CA LEU A 267 2.68 -13.05 -17.95
C LEU A 267 3.47 -12.98 -16.63
N MET A 268 4.29 -13.99 -16.33
CA MET A 268 5.16 -13.95 -15.14
C MET A 268 6.23 -12.86 -15.26
N GLN A 269 6.81 -12.71 -16.45
CA GLN A 269 7.79 -11.65 -16.72
C GLN A 269 7.14 -10.27 -16.68
N ASP A 270 5.96 -10.11 -17.25
CA ASP A 270 5.19 -8.86 -17.24
C ASP A 270 4.83 -8.47 -15.80
N GLN A 271 4.39 -9.43 -14.97
CA GLN A 271 4.10 -9.19 -13.56
C GLN A 271 5.33 -8.66 -12.81
N GLU A 272 6.49 -9.29 -13.00
CA GLU A 272 7.72 -8.88 -12.30
C GLU A 272 8.20 -7.49 -12.77
N THR A 273 8.09 -7.22 -14.06
CA THR A 273 8.42 -5.92 -14.64
C THR A 273 7.51 -4.83 -14.10
N LEU A 274 6.20 -5.07 -14.09
CA LEU A 274 5.21 -4.13 -13.55
C LEU A 274 5.40 -3.93 -12.04
N ARG A 275 5.67 -4.99 -11.28
CA ARG A 275 5.95 -4.91 -9.84
C ARG A 275 7.15 -4.02 -9.56
N SER A 276 8.26 -4.27 -10.25
CA SER A 276 9.50 -3.49 -10.06
C SER A 276 9.32 -2.02 -10.47
N SER A 277 8.68 -1.78 -11.61
CA SER A 277 8.37 -0.43 -12.07
C SER A 277 7.44 0.31 -11.12
N LEU A 278 6.38 -0.36 -10.64
CA LEU A 278 5.45 0.22 -9.68
C LEU A 278 6.14 0.55 -8.36
N LEU A 279 6.99 -0.34 -7.85
CA LEU A 279 7.72 -0.13 -6.61
C LEU A 279 8.67 1.09 -6.70
N GLN A 280 9.43 1.19 -7.78
CA GLN A 280 10.32 2.34 -8.03
C GLN A 280 9.53 3.65 -8.14
N TRP A 281 8.41 3.61 -8.87
CA TRP A 281 7.52 4.77 -8.98
C TRP A 281 6.94 5.16 -7.62
N CYS A 282 6.52 4.18 -6.80
CA CYS A 282 6.00 4.43 -5.46
C CYS A 282 7.05 5.08 -4.54
N TYR A 283 8.31 4.66 -4.59
CA TYR A 283 9.37 5.32 -3.81
C TYR A 283 9.56 6.78 -4.20
N ALA A 284 9.65 7.07 -5.49
CA ALA A 284 9.81 8.43 -5.98
C ALA A 284 8.58 9.30 -5.63
N SER A 285 7.39 8.79 -5.87
CA SER A 285 6.13 9.49 -5.58
C SER A 285 5.90 9.70 -4.08
N TYR A 286 6.31 8.75 -3.25
CA TYR A 286 6.26 8.92 -1.79
C TYR A 286 7.10 10.12 -1.34
N GLY A 287 8.34 10.21 -1.82
CA GLY A 287 9.21 11.35 -1.51
C GLY A 287 8.61 12.68 -1.97
N GLU A 288 8.01 12.71 -3.15
CA GLU A 288 7.37 13.91 -3.68
C GLU A 288 6.12 14.32 -2.87
N VAL A 289 5.25 13.38 -2.53
CA VAL A 289 4.07 13.64 -1.69
C VAL A 289 4.49 14.03 -0.27
N PHE A 290 5.49 13.38 0.30
CA PHE A 290 5.99 13.72 1.63
C PHE A 290 6.56 15.14 1.67
N SER A 291 7.37 15.52 0.70
CA SER A 291 7.87 16.89 0.56
C SER A 291 6.74 17.91 0.45
N SER A 292 5.74 17.64 -0.39
CA SER A 292 4.55 18.47 -0.53
C SER A 292 3.77 18.59 0.77
N TRP A 293 3.65 17.49 1.52
CA TRP A 293 2.98 17.47 2.82
C TRP A 293 3.71 18.32 3.85
N MET A 294 5.05 18.27 3.89
CA MET A 294 5.84 19.11 4.82
C MET A 294 5.71 20.60 4.48
N HIS A 295 5.71 20.95 3.20
CA HIS A 295 5.42 22.33 2.79
C HIS A 295 3.99 22.75 3.16
N PHE A 296 3.03 21.86 3.00
CA PHE A 296 1.66 22.09 3.44
C PHE A 296 1.57 22.33 4.95
N CYS A 297 2.26 21.50 5.76
CA CYS A 297 2.33 21.69 7.21
C CYS A 297 2.98 23.04 7.58
N ALA A 298 3.98 23.48 6.84
CA ALA A 298 4.59 24.78 7.04
C ALA A 298 3.59 25.93 6.77
N VAL A 299 2.83 25.86 5.68
CA VAL A 299 1.77 26.82 5.37
C VAL A 299 0.69 26.83 6.46
N ARG A 300 0.27 25.65 6.89
CA ARG A 300 -0.74 25.52 7.95
C ARG A 300 -0.24 26.11 9.26
N LEU A 301 0.98 25.78 9.67
CA LEU A 301 1.56 26.32 10.91
C LEU A 301 1.73 27.84 10.83
N PHE A 302 2.15 28.37 9.68
CA PHE A 302 2.23 29.81 9.45
C PHE A 302 0.88 30.50 9.57
N ALA A 303 -0.16 29.97 8.91
CA ALA A 303 -1.51 30.54 8.97
C ALA A 303 -2.07 30.52 10.39
N GLU A 304 -1.97 29.41 11.10
CA GLU A 304 -2.44 29.31 12.50
C GLU A 304 -1.65 30.18 13.46
N SER A 305 -0.33 30.32 13.22
CA SER A 305 0.49 31.21 14.06
C SER A 305 0.05 32.68 13.95
N ILE A 306 -0.29 33.12 12.74
CA ILE A 306 -0.79 34.50 12.55
C ILE A 306 -2.17 34.67 13.16
N LEU A 307 -3.06 33.69 12.98
CA LEU A 307 -4.40 33.75 13.56
C LEU A 307 -4.37 33.75 15.10
N ARG A 308 -3.41 33.06 15.72
CA ARG A 308 -3.25 32.99 17.18
C ARG A 308 -2.46 34.14 17.78
N TYR A 309 -1.35 34.53 17.13
CA TYR A 309 -0.38 35.48 17.70
C TYR A 309 -0.47 36.88 17.12
N GLY A 310 -1.18 37.04 16.02
CA GLY A 310 -1.39 38.32 15.35
C GLY A 310 -0.30 38.71 14.36
N LEU A 311 -0.39 39.92 13.90
CA LEU A 311 0.54 40.59 12.97
C LEU A 311 1.38 41.63 13.72
N PRO A 312 2.65 41.83 13.30
CA PRO A 312 3.41 41.13 12.25
C PRO A 312 3.77 39.72 12.65
N PRO A 313 4.06 38.81 11.68
CA PRO A 313 4.45 37.43 11.99
C PRO A 313 5.71 37.40 12.87
N SER A 314 5.59 36.96 14.11
CA SER A 314 6.69 36.83 15.04
C SER A 314 6.51 35.56 15.89
N PHE A 315 7.01 34.44 15.37
CA PHE A 315 6.91 33.15 16.03
C PHE A 315 8.14 32.28 15.77
N LEU A 316 8.40 31.34 16.67
CA LEU A 316 9.42 30.31 16.55
C LEU A 316 8.74 28.99 16.23
N SER A 317 9.10 28.35 15.14
CA SER A 317 8.60 27.02 14.77
C SER A 317 9.64 25.94 15.04
N VAL A 318 9.17 24.82 15.58
CA VAL A 318 10.01 23.70 16.00
C VAL A 318 9.40 22.36 15.65
N VAL A 319 10.25 21.35 15.54
CA VAL A 319 9.88 19.94 15.47
C VAL A 319 10.36 19.25 16.73
N LEU A 320 9.47 18.52 17.40
CA LEU A 320 9.78 17.73 18.57
C LEU A 320 9.44 16.26 18.33
N SER A 321 10.19 15.37 18.94
CA SER A 321 9.93 13.94 18.93
C SER A 321 9.95 13.43 20.38
N PRO A 322 8.88 13.64 21.16
CA PRO A 322 8.78 13.15 22.53
C PRO A 322 8.50 11.64 22.54
N SER A 323 9.05 10.94 23.52
CA SER A 323 8.61 9.59 23.82
C SER A 323 7.20 9.60 24.42
N VAL A 324 6.46 8.51 24.28
CA VAL A 324 5.10 8.36 24.84
C VAL A 324 5.08 8.67 26.36
N LYS A 325 6.15 8.32 27.08
CA LYS A 325 6.27 8.57 28.51
C LYS A 325 6.47 10.04 28.85
N SER A 326 7.10 10.79 27.96
CA SER A 326 7.49 12.19 28.16
C SER A 326 6.46 13.18 27.62
N GLU A 327 5.48 12.74 26.84
CA GLU A 327 4.49 13.62 26.18
C GLU A 327 3.84 14.62 27.13
N LYS A 328 3.27 14.15 28.26
CA LYS A 328 2.60 15.03 29.24
C LYS A 328 3.54 16.09 29.81
N LYS A 329 4.77 15.70 30.12
CA LYS A 329 5.76 16.60 30.67
C LYS A 329 6.24 17.63 29.66
N VAL A 330 6.47 17.18 28.42
CA VAL A 330 6.83 18.08 27.31
C VAL A 330 5.71 19.07 27.06
N ARG A 331 4.44 18.67 27.02
CA ARG A 331 3.31 19.58 26.88
C ARG A 331 3.27 20.64 27.97
N SER A 332 3.44 20.26 29.25
CA SER A 332 3.51 21.21 30.36
C SER A 332 4.65 22.24 30.19
N ILE A 333 5.83 21.80 29.72
CA ILE A 333 6.95 22.70 29.44
C ILE A 333 6.60 23.70 28.31
N LEU A 334 5.96 23.22 27.25
CA LEU A 334 5.57 24.05 26.12
C LEU A 334 4.51 25.08 26.52
N GLU A 335 3.56 24.71 27.37
CA GLU A 335 2.55 25.60 27.94
C GLU A 335 3.17 26.69 28.80
N GLU A 336 4.09 26.33 29.72
CA GLU A 336 4.82 27.27 30.55
C GLU A 336 5.62 28.30 29.73
N LEU A 337 6.19 27.88 28.58
CA LEU A 337 6.94 28.77 27.68
C LEU A 337 6.05 29.75 26.91
N CYS A 338 4.80 29.40 26.70
CA CYS A 338 3.80 30.28 26.10
C CYS A 338 3.18 31.24 27.10
N ASP A 339 3.43 31.01 28.40
CA ASP A 339 2.78 31.73 29.47
C ASP A 339 3.32 33.13 29.70
N SER A 340 2.44 34.08 29.70
CA SER A 340 2.32 35.05 30.81
C SER A 340 1.07 35.96 30.72
N ARG A 341 0.37 36.02 29.59
CA ARG A 341 -0.79 36.92 29.47
C ARG A 341 -2.03 36.35 28.80
N ASN A 342 -1.94 35.23 28.11
CA ASN A 342 -3.07 34.64 27.38
C ASN A 342 -3.62 33.34 28.00
N SER A 343 -3.03 32.81 29.07
CA SER A 343 -3.43 31.53 29.67
C SER A 343 -4.81 31.58 30.30
N THR A 344 -5.28 32.75 30.74
CA THR A 344 -6.64 32.95 31.31
C THR A 344 -7.73 32.92 30.25
N PHE A 345 -7.43 33.33 29.02
CA PHE A 345 -8.41 33.33 27.92
C PHE A 345 -8.78 31.92 27.48
N TRP A 346 -7.79 31.04 27.37
CA TRP A 346 -7.96 29.64 26.92
C TRP A 346 -8.60 28.74 27.99
N LYS A 347 -8.37 29.00 29.26
CA LYS A 347 -9.03 28.28 30.37
C LYS A 347 -10.52 28.56 30.50
N TYR A 348 -10.99 29.70 29.99
CA TYR A 348 -12.41 30.05 29.96
C TYR A 348 -13.17 29.38 28.81
N GLU A 349 -12.51 28.97 27.74
CA GLU A 349 -13.15 28.26 26.63
C GLU A 349 -13.40 26.76 26.94
N GLU A 350 -12.66 26.17 27.87
CA GLU A 350 -12.92 24.79 28.34
C GLU A 350 -14.25 24.65 29.10
N GLU A 351 -14.75 25.73 29.72
CA GLU A 351 -16.04 25.73 30.43
C GLU A 351 -17.23 26.13 29.55
N GLY A 352 -17.04 26.69 28.39
CA GLY A 352 -18.09 27.18 27.50
C GLY A 352 -18.04 26.62 26.10
N GLY A 353 -18.34 25.37 25.93
CA GLY A 353 -18.81 24.65 24.74
C GLY A 353 -18.72 25.29 23.35
N MET A 354 -17.54 25.66 22.85
CA MET A 354 -17.30 25.81 21.43
C MET A 354 -16.17 24.86 21.00
N ALA A 355 -16.54 23.63 20.83
CA ALA A 355 -15.78 22.65 20.06
C ALA A 355 -15.86 23.06 18.58
N GLY A 356 -14.81 23.63 18.05
CA GLY A 356 -14.83 23.91 16.64
C GLY A 356 -13.58 24.64 16.20
N LEU A 357 -12.59 23.90 15.77
CA LEU A 357 -11.70 24.19 14.65
C LEU A 357 -10.48 23.25 14.73
N GLY A 358 -10.63 22.05 14.17
CA GLY A 358 -9.55 21.12 13.91
C GLY A 358 -9.42 20.01 14.96
N GLY A 359 -9.70 18.79 14.55
CA GLY A 359 -9.79 17.54 15.29
C GLY A 359 -8.55 17.00 16.00
N ASP A 360 -7.77 17.82 16.68
CA ASP A 360 -6.91 17.40 17.77
C ASP A 360 -7.44 18.06 19.05
N ALA A 361 -8.02 17.25 19.93
CA ALA A 361 -8.87 17.63 21.04
C ALA A 361 -8.17 18.31 22.23
N ASP A 362 -6.96 18.82 22.06
CA ASP A 362 -6.23 19.52 23.11
C ASP A 362 -6.04 20.99 22.73
N ALA A 363 -6.86 21.87 23.32
CA ALA A 363 -6.71 23.31 23.21
C ALA A 363 -5.43 23.76 23.93
N HIS A 364 -4.33 23.86 23.24
CA HIS A 364 -3.08 24.39 23.78
C HIS A 364 -2.90 25.88 23.45
N PRO A 365 -2.20 26.66 24.28
CA PRO A 365 -1.91 28.07 24.03
C PRO A 365 -0.94 28.30 22.86
N TYR A 366 -0.43 27.23 22.25
CA TYR A 366 0.47 27.23 21.09
C TYR A 366 -0.12 26.41 19.94
N ALA A 367 0.26 26.72 18.69
CA ALA A 367 -0.13 25.92 17.55
C ALA A 367 0.72 24.63 17.51
N CYS A 368 0.08 23.49 17.34
CA CYS A 368 0.77 22.20 17.29
C CYS A 368 0.01 21.21 16.40
N PHE A 369 0.75 20.45 15.60
CA PHE A 369 0.24 19.34 14.80
C PHE A 369 1.09 18.10 15.01
N THR A 370 0.45 16.96 14.92
CA THR A 370 1.14 15.66 14.96
C THR A 370 1.37 15.14 13.55
N ILE A 371 2.59 14.69 13.28
CA ILE A 371 2.97 14.00 12.04
C ILE A 371 3.34 12.56 12.41
N ASN A 372 2.61 11.60 11.86
CA ASN A 372 2.89 10.18 12.04
C ASN A 372 3.62 9.66 10.81
N LEU A 373 4.84 9.13 11.02
CA LEU A 373 5.64 8.51 9.96
C LEU A 373 5.39 7.00 9.80
N VAL A 374 4.52 6.43 10.63
CA VAL A 374 4.19 4.99 10.63
C VAL A 374 2.70 4.80 10.48
#